data_b6946355274d3aa41c1f16e869a2aca4
#
_entry.id   b6946355274d3aa41c1f16e869a2aca4
#
_cell.length_a   1.000
_cell.length_b   1.000
_cell.length_c   1.000
_cell.angle_alpha   90.00
_cell.angle_beta   90.00
_cell.angle_gamma   90.00
#
_symmetry.space_group_name_H-M   'P 1'
#
loop_
_entity.id
_entity.type
_entity.pdbx_description
1 polymer ?
#
loop_
_entity_poly.entity_id
_entity_poly.type
_entity_poly.pdbx_seq_one_letter_code
_entity_poly.pdbx_strand_id
1 'polypeptide(L)'
;MYSTNMVLSSFTLNYNLDMLFLGTKEYPDENSFEEFLSANGGSSNAYTASENTCYYFTLQAEADEKLNEGLKRFGSFFTSPLFTEGATGRELNAIESENSKNLQTDSFRVYQINKERQNKDHPHSKFFTGNKKTLLDDTKAKGIDLRQSLIDFYQKYYSADQMTLAVVGPQSLEKLKSMAEVAFSNIPNRNAGAPEQAWKGVIPPYDPQNSAIPSFGNIVKIVPVQDLRQVTISWPIIYKNEKDRMDALLTKQAAYVGHIMGHEGPGSLLSYLKRKGWVNSLSAGGESDLSDFESFEITASLTRSGFENVNQVVESIFSMVNMLRDATVPKYIYNEVLQLEELGWRFSSKGGVSNYLQSLSSSLQDYPPSLCVAGPRRLALCEDDSSVLLASNAARTSFDSKGQFDYTTKLVSDFTDNLTVDNAMYTILSKSYKGQTNQKEFWYGTDYSVEAVPDSTLQRWKSPISPSEIGLAFPRPNVFIPSEDGLKLKFPTKPKRSSRTFEERMAAIPPPKVIRDDGSNGRWTVYYKPDDVYGQPKAFVIFELLTKEVYSSAKAASLSNMYEFCVADKLAEYAYDAGLAGLTYVSANKIQDYQILPHIILTLFFASTFFTGHSSNPAWSPFDLWWLQR
;
A
#
# COMPACT_ATOMS: atom_id res chain seq x y z
N MET A 1 -12.45 8.88 -19.05
CA MET A 1 -12.39 9.42 -17.68
C MET A 1 -11.13 10.24 -17.56
N TYR A 2 -11.26 11.47 -17.13
CA TYR A 2 -10.15 12.40 -16.98
C TYR A 2 -10.09 12.80 -15.52
N SER A 3 -8.91 12.83 -14.96
CA SER A 3 -8.73 13.03 -13.54
C SER A 3 -7.63 14.09 -13.34
N THR A 4 -7.85 14.99 -12.41
CA THR A 4 -6.88 16.00 -12.01
C THR A 4 -6.59 15.80 -10.54
N ASN A 5 -5.33 15.70 -10.18
CA ASN A 5 -4.87 15.57 -8.81
C ASN A 5 -3.91 16.69 -8.48
N MET A 6 -3.99 17.12 -7.24
CA MET A 6 -3.08 18.11 -6.67
C MET A 6 -2.65 17.60 -5.30
N VAL A 7 -1.36 17.57 -5.02
CA VAL A 7 -0.81 17.16 -3.75
C VAL A 7 -0.25 18.37 -3.03
N LEU A 8 -0.59 18.47 -1.76
CA LEU A 8 -0.12 19.51 -0.88
C LEU A 8 0.53 18.87 0.33
N SER A 9 1.77 19.19 0.62
CA SER A 9 2.38 18.85 1.91
C SER A 9 1.92 19.87 2.94
N SER A 10 1.19 19.44 3.96
CA SER A 10 0.90 20.27 5.12
C SER A 10 0.61 19.43 6.35
N PHE A 11 1.12 19.91 7.49
CA PHE A 11 0.89 19.32 8.78
C PHE A 11 -0.55 19.47 9.27
N THR A 12 -1.08 18.33 9.64
CA THR A 12 -2.13 18.15 10.65
C THR A 12 -3.28 19.14 10.69
N LEU A 13 -4.32 18.81 9.95
CA LEU A 13 -5.70 18.92 10.38
C LEU A 13 -6.57 18.33 9.27
N ASN A 14 -7.04 17.11 9.42
CA ASN A 14 -8.07 16.49 8.56
C ASN A 14 -9.25 17.45 8.32
N TYR A 15 -9.41 18.41 9.23
CA TYR A 15 -10.47 19.39 9.20
C TYR A 15 -10.44 20.37 8.00
N ASN A 16 -9.28 20.65 7.42
CA ASN A 16 -9.20 21.52 6.23
C ASN A 16 -9.56 20.81 4.92
N LEU A 17 -9.56 19.50 4.92
CA LEU A 17 -9.65 18.69 3.73
C LEU A 17 -10.95 18.96 2.95
N ASP A 18 -12.08 18.73 3.58
CA ASP A 18 -13.37 18.81 2.91
C ASP A 18 -13.91 20.25 2.84
N MET A 19 -13.44 21.12 3.75
CA MET A 19 -13.84 22.53 3.75
C MET A 19 -13.49 23.29 2.47
N LEU A 20 -12.41 22.89 1.76
CA LEU A 20 -12.05 23.55 0.50
C LEU A 20 -13.07 23.30 -0.62
N PHE A 21 -13.75 22.17 -0.61
CA PHE A 21 -14.78 21.85 -1.61
C PHE A 21 -16.11 22.61 -1.40
N LEU A 22 -16.28 23.26 -0.23
CA LEU A 22 -17.54 23.83 0.20
C LEU A 22 -17.69 25.34 -0.15
N GLY A 23 -17.42 25.66 -1.41
CA GLY A 23 -17.66 26.98 -1.97
C GLY A 23 -16.44 27.91 -2.00
N THR A 24 -16.37 28.73 -3.02
CA THR A 24 -15.34 29.74 -3.28
C THR A 24 -15.97 31.09 -3.60
N LYS A 25 -15.19 32.16 -3.65
CA LYS A 25 -15.72 33.48 -4.05
C LYS A 25 -16.34 33.47 -5.45
N GLU A 26 -15.79 32.70 -6.38
CA GLU A 26 -16.29 32.61 -7.76
C GLU A 26 -17.49 31.66 -7.87
N TYR A 27 -17.52 30.62 -7.03
CA TYR A 27 -18.57 29.60 -6.98
C TYR A 27 -19.05 29.45 -5.54
N PRO A 28 -19.90 30.41 -5.05
CA PRO A 28 -20.22 30.51 -3.62
C PRO A 28 -21.17 29.43 -3.10
N ASP A 29 -21.85 28.71 -3.98
CA ASP A 29 -22.73 27.63 -3.60
C ASP A 29 -21.93 26.39 -3.21
N GLU A 30 -22.13 25.92 -1.98
CA GLU A 30 -21.34 24.85 -1.36
C GLU A 30 -21.35 23.54 -2.15
N ASN A 31 -22.47 23.19 -2.80
CA ASN A 31 -22.60 21.94 -3.56
C ASN A 31 -22.28 22.10 -5.04
N SER A 32 -21.99 23.30 -5.51
CA SER A 32 -21.89 23.59 -6.95
C SER A 32 -20.83 22.77 -7.68
N PHE A 33 -19.76 22.37 -7.00
CA PHE A 33 -18.73 21.52 -7.60
C PHE A 33 -19.18 20.08 -7.76
N GLU A 34 -19.74 19.48 -6.71
CA GLU A 34 -20.27 18.12 -6.75
C GLU A 34 -21.44 17.97 -7.75
N GLU A 35 -22.33 18.97 -7.81
CA GLU A 35 -23.40 19.03 -8.81
C GLU A 35 -22.83 19.08 -10.24
N PHE A 36 -21.82 19.91 -10.46
CA PHE A 36 -21.14 20.00 -11.74
C PHE A 36 -20.47 18.67 -12.11
N LEU A 37 -19.74 18.03 -11.20
CA LEU A 37 -19.09 16.75 -11.45
C LEU A 37 -20.10 15.64 -11.72
N SER A 38 -21.13 15.52 -10.88
CA SER A 38 -22.19 14.51 -11.03
C SER A 38 -22.92 14.65 -12.35
N ALA A 39 -23.25 15.89 -12.77
CA ALA A 39 -23.87 16.17 -14.07
C ALA A 39 -22.99 15.81 -15.27
N ASN A 40 -21.67 15.67 -15.05
CA ASN A 40 -20.68 15.29 -16.07
C ASN A 40 -20.05 13.91 -15.80
N GLY A 41 -20.74 13.01 -15.06
CA GLY A 41 -20.30 11.65 -14.79
C GLY A 41 -18.98 11.55 -14.02
N GLY A 42 -18.72 12.53 -13.18
CA GLY A 42 -17.49 12.64 -12.39
C GLY A 42 -17.75 12.54 -10.88
N SER A 43 -16.68 12.65 -10.13
CA SER A 43 -16.67 12.69 -8.66
C SER A 43 -15.40 13.36 -8.17
N SER A 44 -15.40 13.84 -6.94
CA SER A 44 -14.21 14.32 -6.23
C SER A 44 -13.98 13.54 -4.95
N ASN A 45 -12.78 13.63 -4.43
CA ASN A 45 -12.43 13.18 -3.09
C ASN A 45 -11.09 13.81 -2.67
N ALA A 46 -10.75 13.64 -1.40
CA ALA A 46 -9.47 14.07 -0.88
C ALA A 46 -9.03 13.15 0.27
N TYR A 47 -7.74 13.16 0.60
CA TYR A 47 -7.23 12.52 1.80
C TYR A 47 -6.06 13.31 2.39
N THR A 48 -5.87 13.20 3.69
CA THR A 48 -4.69 13.69 4.39
C THR A 48 -3.90 12.51 4.95
N ALA A 49 -2.62 12.45 4.57
CA ALA A 49 -1.62 11.58 5.17
C ALA A 49 -0.81 12.34 6.24
N SER A 50 0.25 11.76 6.75
CA SER A 50 1.05 12.36 7.82
C SER A 50 1.70 13.69 7.43
N GLU A 51 2.16 13.83 6.19
CA GLU A 51 2.89 15.00 5.71
C GLU A 51 2.30 15.65 4.45
N ASN A 52 1.22 15.11 3.89
CA ASN A 52 0.61 15.66 2.69
C ASN A 52 -0.92 15.56 2.69
N THR A 53 -1.54 16.42 1.90
CA THR A 53 -2.96 16.37 1.57
C THR A 53 -3.12 16.29 0.06
N CYS A 54 -3.92 15.36 -0.42
CA CYS A 54 -4.19 15.14 -1.84
C CYS A 54 -5.65 15.44 -2.15
N TYR A 55 -5.90 16.38 -3.04
CA TYR A 55 -7.22 16.69 -3.60
C TYR A 55 -7.30 16.20 -5.03
N TYR A 56 -8.39 15.55 -5.41
CA TYR A 56 -8.55 15.07 -6.77
C TYR A 56 -10.00 15.00 -7.22
N PHE A 57 -10.20 15.08 -8.52
CA PHE A 57 -11.50 14.86 -9.14
C PHE A 57 -11.38 14.10 -10.46
N THR A 58 -12.49 13.52 -10.87
CA THR A 58 -12.66 12.91 -12.19
C THR A 58 -13.88 13.50 -12.85
N LEU A 59 -13.88 13.57 -14.18
CA LEU A 59 -15.08 13.87 -14.94
C LEU A 59 -15.04 13.21 -16.32
N GLN A 60 -16.20 12.95 -16.91
CA GLN A 60 -16.32 12.52 -18.29
C GLN A 60 -16.43 13.77 -19.18
N ALA A 61 -15.28 14.24 -19.69
CA ALA A 61 -15.22 15.40 -20.55
C ALA A 61 -14.95 14.99 -21.99
N GLU A 62 -15.99 14.88 -22.78
CA GLU A 62 -15.85 14.74 -24.24
C GLU A 62 -15.48 16.08 -24.91
N ALA A 63 -15.83 17.19 -24.29
CA ALA A 63 -15.59 18.55 -24.76
C ALA A 63 -14.57 19.28 -23.87
N ASP A 64 -13.70 20.08 -24.51
CA ASP A 64 -12.67 20.90 -23.85
C ASP A 64 -13.25 21.87 -22.81
N GLU A 65 -14.44 22.43 -23.09
CA GLU A 65 -15.10 23.40 -22.21
C GLU A 65 -15.41 22.80 -20.84
N LYS A 66 -15.85 21.54 -20.79
CA LYS A 66 -16.18 20.86 -19.51
C LYS A 66 -14.94 20.62 -18.68
N LEU A 67 -13.84 20.16 -19.31
CA LEU A 67 -12.58 19.99 -18.59
C LEU A 67 -12.06 21.34 -18.08
N ASN A 68 -12.08 22.36 -18.92
CA ASN A 68 -11.61 23.69 -18.57
C ASN A 68 -12.43 24.28 -17.39
N GLU A 69 -13.76 24.11 -17.41
CA GLU A 69 -14.62 24.54 -16.30
C GLU A 69 -14.33 23.75 -15.02
N GLY A 70 -14.16 22.44 -15.10
CA GLY A 70 -13.78 21.61 -13.95
C GLY A 70 -12.44 22.05 -13.33
N LEU A 71 -11.43 22.32 -14.17
CA LEU A 71 -10.13 22.80 -13.71
C LEU A 71 -10.21 24.17 -13.04
N LYS A 72 -11.01 25.10 -13.59
CA LYS A 72 -11.21 26.43 -13.00
C LYS A 72 -11.89 26.35 -11.63
N ARG A 73 -12.97 25.58 -11.51
CA ARG A 73 -13.65 25.34 -10.24
C ARG A 73 -12.71 24.76 -9.20
N PHE A 74 -11.95 23.74 -9.60
CA PHE A 74 -10.97 23.11 -8.72
C PHE A 74 -9.83 24.07 -8.33
N GLY A 75 -9.30 24.84 -9.26
CA GLY A 75 -8.28 25.87 -8.99
C GLY A 75 -8.75 26.96 -8.03
N SER A 76 -10.05 27.28 -8.05
CA SER A 76 -10.64 28.32 -7.18
C SER A 76 -10.59 27.94 -5.70
N PHE A 77 -10.56 26.65 -5.34
CA PHE A 77 -10.38 26.18 -3.96
C PHE A 77 -9.05 26.61 -3.34
N PHE A 78 -8.03 26.75 -4.16
CA PHE A 78 -6.67 27.12 -3.74
C PHE A 78 -6.39 28.62 -3.87
N THR A 79 -7.35 29.38 -4.38
CA THR A 79 -7.22 30.85 -4.52
C THR A 79 -8.13 31.62 -3.56
N SER A 80 -9.37 31.18 -3.37
CA SER A 80 -10.38 31.97 -2.68
C SER A 80 -11.48 31.14 -1.99
N PRO A 81 -11.13 30.14 -1.15
CA PRO A 81 -12.12 29.36 -0.40
C PRO A 81 -12.88 30.23 0.60
N LEU A 82 -14.15 29.91 0.87
CA LEU A 82 -15.01 30.73 1.73
C LEU A 82 -14.93 30.37 3.22
N PHE A 83 -14.72 29.10 3.56
CA PHE A 83 -14.76 28.61 4.95
C PHE A 83 -16.02 29.09 5.69
N THR A 84 -17.21 28.77 5.17
CA THR A 84 -18.46 29.24 5.77
C THR A 84 -18.70 28.65 7.17
N GLU A 85 -19.35 29.38 8.08
CA GLU A 85 -19.65 28.88 9.43
C GLU A 85 -20.55 27.63 9.40
N GLY A 86 -21.52 27.59 8.48
CA GLY A 86 -22.41 26.46 8.32
C GLY A 86 -21.68 25.18 7.89
N ALA A 87 -20.76 25.31 6.96
CA ALA A 87 -19.90 24.21 6.51
C ALA A 87 -19.02 23.68 7.65
N THR A 88 -18.40 24.57 8.42
CA THR A 88 -17.58 24.24 9.57
C THR A 88 -18.31 23.33 10.57
N GLY A 89 -19.57 23.64 10.87
CA GLY A 89 -20.38 22.83 11.80
C GLY A 89 -20.76 21.45 11.26
N ARG A 90 -20.98 21.30 9.94
CA ARG A 90 -21.29 20.00 9.33
C ARG A 90 -20.06 19.12 9.27
N GLU A 91 -18.93 19.68 8.92
CA GLU A 91 -17.65 18.96 8.84
C GLU A 91 -17.22 18.40 10.20
N LEU A 92 -17.41 19.16 11.28
CA LEU A 92 -17.23 18.66 12.64
C LEU A 92 -18.06 17.40 12.95
N ASN A 93 -19.26 17.28 12.38
CA ASN A 93 -20.08 16.07 12.55
C ASN A 93 -19.55 14.90 11.73
N ALA A 94 -19.02 15.15 10.52
CA ALA A 94 -18.39 14.12 9.69
C ALA A 94 -17.16 13.55 10.41
N ILE A 95 -16.26 14.39 10.87
CA ILE A 95 -15.04 13.99 11.62
C ILE A 95 -15.41 13.20 12.89
N GLU A 96 -16.42 13.62 13.65
CA GLU A 96 -16.86 12.89 14.84
C GLU A 96 -17.40 11.49 14.48
N SER A 97 -18.10 11.38 13.35
CA SER A 97 -18.60 10.09 12.86
C SER A 97 -17.45 9.17 12.43
N GLU A 98 -16.45 9.70 11.75
CA GLU A 98 -15.23 8.97 11.37
C GLU A 98 -14.43 8.53 12.60
N ASN A 99 -14.20 9.43 13.55
CA ASN A 99 -13.54 9.09 14.81
C ASN A 99 -14.30 7.99 15.55
N SER A 100 -15.63 8.08 15.64
CA SER A 100 -16.46 7.06 16.28
C SER A 100 -16.32 5.68 15.64
N LYS A 101 -16.25 5.61 14.32
CA LYS A 101 -15.98 4.38 13.58
C LYS A 101 -14.57 3.85 13.90
N ASN A 102 -13.57 4.73 13.94
CA ASN A 102 -12.17 4.37 14.13
C ASN A 102 -11.90 3.87 15.56
N LEU A 103 -12.68 4.27 16.58
CA LEU A 103 -12.57 3.76 17.95
C LEU A 103 -12.68 2.22 18.06
N GLN A 104 -13.37 1.58 17.09
CA GLN A 104 -13.58 0.12 17.06
C GLN A 104 -12.62 -0.59 16.08
N THR A 105 -11.66 0.12 15.50
CA THR A 105 -10.73 -0.40 14.50
C THR A 105 -9.34 -0.62 15.12
N ASP A 106 -8.91 -1.86 15.22
CA ASP A 106 -7.66 -2.21 15.92
C ASP A 106 -6.42 -1.56 15.31
N SER A 107 -6.36 -1.37 13.99
CA SER A 107 -5.23 -0.70 13.33
C SER A 107 -5.05 0.74 13.81
N PHE A 108 -6.13 1.53 13.92
CA PHE A 108 -6.06 2.90 14.45
C PHE A 108 -5.64 2.93 15.92
N ARG A 109 -6.13 1.98 16.71
CA ARG A 109 -5.81 1.85 18.14
C ARG A 109 -4.33 1.54 18.37
N VAL A 110 -3.79 0.61 17.60
CA VAL A 110 -2.37 0.24 17.64
C VAL A 110 -1.50 1.38 17.10
N TYR A 111 -1.91 2.00 16.00
CA TYR A 111 -1.19 3.13 15.41
C TYR A 111 -1.04 4.29 16.41
N GLN A 112 -2.10 4.64 17.15
CA GLN A 112 -2.00 5.70 18.16
C GLN A 112 -1.07 5.30 19.32
N ILE A 113 -1.09 4.05 19.78
CA ILE A 113 -0.13 3.55 20.79
C ILE A 113 1.31 3.69 20.28
N ASN A 114 1.57 3.37 19.01
CA ASN A 114 2.90 3.51 18.43
C ASN A 114 3.34 4.98 18.33
N LYS A 115 2.41 5.91 18.03
CA LYS A 115 2.68 7.36 18.06
C LYS A 115 3.06 7.85 19.46
N GLU A 116 2.45 7.32 20.52
CA GLU A 116 2.79 7.67 21.90
C GLU A 116 4.16 7.16 22.36
N ARG A 117 4.77 6.24 21.61
CA ARG A 117 6.16 5.79 21.80
C ARG A 117 7.19 6.74 21.18
N GLN A 118 6.75 7.71 20.42
CA GLN A 118 7.61 8.70 19.77
C GLN A 118 7.89 9.90 20.69
N ASN A 119 8.83 10.72 20.28
CA ASN A 119 9.10 11.99 20.92
C ASN A 119 7.86 12.88 20.89
N LYS A 120 7.40 13.34 22.06
CA LYS A 120 6.19 14.17 22.19
C LYS A 120 6.25 15.49 21.42
N ASP A 121 7.46 16.02 21.20
CA ASP A 121 7.66 17.26 20.47
C ASP A 121 7.66 17.05 18.96
N HIS A 122 7.89 15.81 18.51
CA HIS A 122 7.84 15.47 17.08
C HIS A 122 6.38 15.53 16.57
N PRO A 123 6.14 16.18 15.42
CA PRO A 123 4.78 16.37 14.88
C PRO A 123 4.01 15.07 14.71
N HIS A 124 4.68 14.00 14.25
CA HIS A 124 4.05 12.72 14.01
C HIS A 124 3.48 12.06 15.28
N SER A 125 3.97 12.39 16.48
CA SER A 125 3.44 11.87 17.76
C SER A 125 2.02 12.34 18.09
N LYS A 126 1.51 13.36 17.40
CA LYS A 126 0.22 13.99 17.72
C LYS A 126 -0.97 13.11 17.31
N PHE A 127 -2.11 13.31 17.99
CA PHE A 127 -3.38 12.74 17.59
C PHE A 127 -3.78 13.27 16.20
N PHE A 128 -4.08 12.38 15.25
CA PHE A 128 -4.13 12.74 13.84
C PHE A 128 -5.55 12.86 13.25
N THR A 129 -6.55 12.16 13.80
CA THR A 129 -7.91 12.19 13.26
C THR A 129 -8.69 13.43 13.68
N GLY A 130 -8.47 13.95 14.88
CA GLY A 130 -9.34 14.95 15.48
C GLY A 130 -10.69 14.38 15.93
N ASN A 131 -11.45 15.14 16.71
CA ASN A 131 -12.83 14.87 17.10
C ASN A 131 -13.48 16.17 17.61
N LYS A 132 -14.78 16.17 17.88
CA LYS A 132 -15.48 17.36 18.41
C LYS A 132 -14.86 17.90 19.69
N LYS A 133 -14.40 17.03 20.58
CA LYS A 133 -13.77 17.47 21.82
C LYS A 133 -12.53 18.33 21.52
N THR A 134 -11.63 17.86 20.67
CA THR A 134 -10.36 18.56 20.36
C THR A 134 -10.56 19.78 19.50
N LEU A 135 -11.49 19.72 18.53
CA LEU A 135 -11.67 20.77 17.52
C LEU A 135 -12.67 21.84 17.94
N LEU A 136 -13.64 21.51 18.81
CA LEU A 136 -14.67 22.47 19.22
C LEU A 136 -14.58 22.81 20.71
N ASP A 137 -14.65 21.79 21.61
CA ASP A 137 -14.78 22.06 23.04
C ASP A 137 -13.47 22.60 23.62
N ASP A 138 -12.35 21.97 23.33
CA ASP A 138 -11.03 22.37 23.83
C ASP A 138 -10.57 23.71 23.21
N THR A 139 -10.87 23.97 21.94
CA THR A 139 -10.60 25.26 21.27
C THR A 139 -11.43 26.38 21.88
N LYS A 140 -12.74 26.16 22.09
CA LYS A 140 -13.61 27.10 22.79
C LYS A 140 -13.13 27.41 24.21
N ALA A 141 -12.76 26.38 24.97
CA ALA A 141 -12.25 26.55 26.34
C ALA A 141 -10.97 27.40 26.37
N LYS A 142 -10.17 27.35 25.33
CA LYS A 142 -8.94 28.15 25.16
C LYS A 142 -9.18 29.53 24.51
N GLY A 143 -10.40 29.87 24.18
CA GLY A 143 -10.74 31.11 23.48
C GLY A 143 -10.25 31.17 22.03
N ILE A 144 -10.03 30.03 21.40
CA ILE A 144 -9.57 29.91 20.02
C ILE A 144 -10.80 29.87 19.09
N ASP A 145 -10.83 30.76 18.12
CA ASP A 145 -11.77 30.72 17.01
C ASP A 145 -11.30 29.65 16.00
N LEU A 146 -12.05 28.56 15.91
CA LEU A 146 -11.72 27.44 15.02
C LEU A 146 -11.70 27.87 13.55
N ARG A 147 -12.71 28.62 13.10
CA ARG A 147 -12.79 29.07 11.70
C ARG A 147 -11.61 29.98 11.35
N GLN A 148 -11.27 30.92 12.22
CA GLN A 148 -10.10 31.78 12.00
C GLN A 148 -8.82 30.97 11.96
N SER A 149 -8.67 29.98 12.85
CA SER A 149 -7.52 29.06 12.85
C SER A 149 -7.38 28.28 11.54
N LEU A 150 -8.50 27.88 10.91
CA LEU A 150 -8.49 27.22 9.60
C LEU A 150 -8.03 28.17 8.49
N ILE A 151 -8.51 29.41 8.52
CA ILE A 151 -8.09 30.44 7.57
C ILE A 151 -6.59 30.75 7.73
N ASP A 152 -6.12 30.89 8.96
CA ASP A 152 -4.70 31.13 9.24
C ASP A 152 -3.82 29.97 8.79
N PHE A 153 -4.28 28.74 9.01
CA PHE A 153 -3.61 27.53 8.53
C PHE A 153 -3.55 27.50 7.00
N TYR A 154 -4.67 27.74 6.33
CA TYR A 154 -4.72 27.83 4.87
C TYR A 154 -3.76 28.90 4.34
N GLN A 155 -3.77 30.10 4.94
CA GLN A 155 -2.89 31.18 4.53
C GLN A 155 -1.40 30.88 4.76
N LYS A 156 -1.09 30.09 5.77
CA LYS A 156 0.29 29.72 6.10
C LYS A 156 0.85 28.61 5.21
N TYR A 157 0.07 27.57 4.96
CA TYR A 157 0.58 26.36 4.37
C TYR A 157 0.15 26.12 2.92
N TYR A 158 -0.97 26.71 2.47
CA TYR A 158 -1.45 26.54 1.09
C TYR A 158 -0.79 27.54 0.16
N SER A 159 0.40 27.24 -0.28
CA SER A 159 1.26 28.07 -1.13
C SER A 159 1.68 27.31 -2.38
N ALA A 160 1.69 27.98 -3.54
CA ALA A 160 1.99 27.36 -4.83
C ALA A 160 3.38 26.69 -4.86
N ASP A 161 4.35 27.17 -4.08
CA ASP A 161 5.68 26.58 -3.96
C ASP A 161 5.71 25.23 -3.23
N GLN A 162 4.60 24.86 -2.55
CA GLN A 162 4.43 23.59 -1.85
C GLN A 162 3.50 22.62 -2.59
N MET A 163 3.07 22.95 -3.82
CA MET A 163 2.05 22.20 -4.54
C MET A 163 2.60 21.51 -5.78
N THR A 164 2.15 20.29 -6.02
CA THR A 164 2.36 19.57 -7.28
C THR A 164 1.03 19.27 -7.94
N LEU A 165 0.97 19.34 -9.26
CA LEU A 165 -0.23 19.15 -10.04
C LEU A 165 0.00 18.07 -11.11
N ALA A 166 -0.89 17.09 -11.18
CA ALA A 166 -0.94 16.11 -12.25
C ALA A 166 -2.30 16.15 -12.96
N VAL A 167 -2.29 16.27 -14.28
CA VAL A 167 -3.50 16.34 -15.13
C VAL A 167 -3.41 15.30 -16.24
N VAL A 168 -4.46 14.50 -16.41
CA VAL A 168 -4.60 13.56 -17.54
C VAL A 168 -5.90 13.84 -18.29
N GLY A 169 -5.80 13.91 -19.60
CA GLY A 169 -6.93 14.09 -20.50
C GLY A 169 -6.64 13.55 -21.90
N PRO A 170 -7.63 13.51 -22.82
CA PRO A 170 -7.43 13.11 -24.22
C PRO A 170 -6.83 14.22 -25.06
N GLN A 171 -6.74 15.44 -24.52
CA GLN A 171 -6.20 16.61 -25.22
C GLN A 171 -4.69 16.47 -25.43
N SER A 172 -4.12 17.25 -26.34
CA SER A 172 -2.67 17.34 -26.47
C SER A 172 -2.02 17.89 -25.21
N LEU A 173 -0.74 17.59 -24.98
CA LEU A 173 0.00 18.08 -23.82
C LEU A 173 0.03 19.61 -23.77
N GLU A 174 0.18 20.28 -24.92
CA GLU A 174 0.17 21.74 -25.04
C GLU A 174 -1.18 22.31 -24.59
N LYS A 175 -2.28 21.65 -24.98
CA LYS A 175 -3.63 22.07 -24.59
C LYS A 175 -3.87 21.87 -23.09
N LEU A 176 -3.51 20.70 -22.54
CA LEU A 176 -3.61 20.44 -21.09
C LEU A 176 -2.77 21.44 -20.30
N LYS A 177 -1.55 21.71 -20.74
CA LYS A 177 -0.68 22.72 -20.14
C LYS A 177 -1.35 24.10 -20.10
N SER A 178 -1.86 24.56 -21.25
CA SER A 178 -2.56 25.86 -21.34
C SER A 178 -3.79 25.94 -20.43
N MET A 179 -4.58 24.85 -20.35
CA MET A 179 -5.74 24.79 -19.44
C MET A 179 -5.30 24.84 -17.97
N ALA A 180 -4.26 24.11 -17.61
CA ALA A 180 -3.71 24.10 -16.25
C ALA A 180 -3.14 25.48 -15.87
N GLU A 181 -2.38 26.12 -16.76
CA GLU A 181 -1.85 27.47 -16.54
C GLU A 181 -2.97 28.49 -16.27
N VAL A 182 -4.05 28.44 -17.05
CA VAL A 182 -5.20 29.34 -16.86
C VAL A 182 -5.90 29.09 -15.51
N ALA A 183 -6.03 27.83 -15.10
CA ALA A 183 -6.79 27.48 -13.89
C ALA A 183 -5.97 27.66 -12.58
N PHE A 184 -4.65 27.49 -12.62
CA PHE A 184 -3.83 27.39 -11.41
C PHE A 184 -2.74 28.47 -11.26
N SER A 185 -2.44 29.28 -12.30
CA SER A 185 -1.39 30.31 -12.20
C SER A 185 -1.68 31.41 -11.17
N ASN A 186 -2.93 31.58 -10.78
CA ASN A 186 -3.34 32.57 -9.79
C ASN A 186 -3.25 32.07 -8.33
N ILE A 187 -2.83 30.83 -8.11
CA ILE A 187 -2.61 30.32 -6.75
C ILE A 187 -1.47 31.11 -6.12
N PRO A 188 -1.68 31.71 -4.93
CA PRO A 188 -0.67 32.55 -4.31
C PRO A 188 0.60 31.76 -3.99
N ASN A 189 1.75 32.25 -4.48
CA ASN A 189 3.05 31.83 -3.95
C ASN A 189 3.39 32.72 -2.75
N ARG A 190 3.37 32.14 -1.57
CA ARG A 190 3.65 32.83 -0.31
C ARG A 190 5.09 32.63 0.16
N ASN A 191 5.89 31.87 -0.60
CA ASN A 191 7.25 31.44 -0.20
C ASN A 191 7.22 30.80 1.19
N ALA A 192 6.28 29.87 1.38
CA ALA A 192 6.07 29.21 2.67
C ALA A 192 7.27 28.37 3.11
N GLY A 193 8.10 27.93 2.16
CA GLY A 193 9.20 27.01 2.40
C GLY A 193 8.69 25.61 2.76
N ALA A 194 9.58 24.65 2.82
CA ALA A 194 9.23 23.28 3.18
C ALA A 194 8.91 23.19 4.69
N PRO A 195 7.66 22.85 5.08
CA PRO A 195 7.24 22.85 6.50
C PRO A 195 8.08 21.90 7.37
N GLU A 196 8.57 20.81 6.80
CA GLU A 196 9.40 19.80 7.47
C GLU A 196 10.72 20.35 8.00
N GLN A 197 11.21 21.49 7.51
CA GLN A 197 12.41 22.15 8.04
C GLN A 197 12.28 22.53 9.52
N ALA A 198 11.07 22.63 10.03
CA ALA A 198 10.83 22.93 11.43
C ALA A 198 11.17 21.78 12.38
N TRP A 199 11.20 20.54 11.91
CA TRP A 199 11.44 19.35 12.75
C TRP A 199 12.49 18.40 12.16
N LYS A 200 12.55 18.23 10.84
CA LYS A 200 13.43 17.29 10.14
C LYS A 200 14.89 17.59 10.48
N GLY A 201 15.56 16.62 11.13
CA GLY A 201 16.91 16.77 11.61
C GLY A 201 17.09 17.70 12.84
N VAL A 202 15.99 18.28 13.37
CA VAL A 202 15.99 19.17 14.55
C VAL A 202 15.34 18.47 15.75
N ILE A 203 14.21 17.81 15.55
CA ILE A 203 13.49 17.07 16.58
C ILE A 203 13.59 15.58 16.24
N PRO A 204 14.31 14.76 17.02
CA PRO A 204 14.40 13.35 16.73
C PRO A 204 13.02 12.67 16.85
N PRO A 205 12.63 11.77 15.92
CA PRO A 205 11.33 11.08 15.97
C PRO A 205 11.12 10.26 17.24
N TYR A 206 12.20 9.74 17.81
CA TYR A 206 12.18 8.97 19.05
C TYR A 206 13.13 9.58 20.07
N ASP A 207 12.59 9.79 21.27
CA ASP A 207 13.35 10.21 22.45
C ASP A 207 12.84 9.43 23.66
N PRO A 208 13.61 8.46 24.18
CA PRO A 208 13.20 7.67 25.34
C PRO A 208 12.89 8.48 26.61
N GLN A 209 13.43 9.71 26.69
CA GLN A 209 13.18 10.60 27.84
C GLN A 209 11.96 11.50 27.63
N ASN A 210 11.46 11.63 26.40
CA ASN A 210 10.34 12.50 26.04
C ASN A 210 9.23 11.75 25.25
N SER A 211 8.93 10.52 25.61
CA SER A 211 7.80 9.75 25.08
C SER A 211 6.72 9.52 26.15
N ALA A 212 5.47 9.29 25.74
CA ALA A 212 4.40 8.94 26.67
C ALA A 212 4.48 7.45 27.08
N ILE A 213 4.85 6.59 26.11
CA ILE A 213 5.11 5.17 26.31
C ILE A 213 6.58 4.92 25.99
N PRO A 214 7.34 4.17 26.82
CA PRO A 214 8.73 3.85 26.52
C PRO A 214 8.91 3.20 25.15
N SER A 215 9.83 3.70 24.34
CA SER A 215 10.05 3.24 22.96
C SER A 215 10.71 1.87 22.92
N PHE A 216 11.83 1.70 23.62
CA PHE A 216 12.71 0.52 23.49
C PHE A 216 12.82 -0.28 24.79
N GLY A 217 13.23 -1.55 24.69
CA GLY A 217 13.45 -2.41 25.85
C GLY A 217 12.17 -2.86 26.58
N ASN A 218 10.99 -2.58 26.01
CA ASN A 218 9.70 -2.86 26.64
C ASN A 218 8.76 -3.55 25.65
N ILE A 219 7.90 -4.42 26.20
CA ILE A 219 6.77 -5.00 25.47
C ILE A 219 5.52 -4.20 25.81
N VAL A 220 4.84 -3.71 24.80
CA VAL A 220 3.49 -3.12 24.94
C VAL A 220 2.46 -4.21 24.64
N LYS A 221 1.65 -4.57 25.65
CA LYS A 221 0.57 -5.54 25.56
C LYS A 221 -0.74 -4.80 25.37
N ILE A 222 -1.47 -5.09 24.31
CA ILE A 222 -2.69 -4.38 23.89
C ILE A 222 -3.88 -5.34 23.90
N VAL A 223 -5.03 -4.86 24.38
CA VAL A 223 -6.31 -5.57 24.28
C VAL A 223 -7.00 -5.14 22.98
N PRO A 224 -7.06 -5.99 21.95
CA PRO A 224 -7.74 -5.67 20.70
C PRO A 224 -9.27 -5.79 20.82
N VAL A 225 -9.98 -5.13 19.90
CA VAL A 225 -11.44 -5.28 19.74
C VAL A 225 -11.78 -6.63 19.11
N GLN A 226 -11.03 -7.05 18.10
CA GLN A 226 -11.18 -8.34 17.44
C GLN A 226 -10.46 -9.45 18.22
N ASP A 227 -10.79 -10.72 17.96
CA ASP A 227 -10.05 -11.85 18.56
C ASP A 227 -8.74 -12.09 17.79
N LEU A 228 -7.77 -11.22 18.06
CA LEU A 228 -6.43 -11.27 17.47
C LEU A 228 -5.40 -11.79 18.47
N ARG A 229 -4.43 -12.54 17.97
CA ARG A 229 -3.18 -12.88 18.65
C ARG A 229 -2.05 -12.55 17.68
N GLN A 230 -1.29 -11.52 18.00
CA GLN A 230 -0.28 -11.00 17.09
C GLN A 230 0.93 -10.51 17.87
N VAL A 231 2.11 -10.73 17.34
CA VAL A 231 3.32 -10.04 17.78
C VAL A 231 3.88 -9.22 16.62
N THR A 232 4.20 -7.97 16.91
CA THR A 232 4.90 -7.07 15.97
C THR A 232 6.20 -6.63 16.59
N ILE A 233 7.27 -6.71 15.80
CA ILE A 233 8.55 -6.08 16.11
C ILE A 233 8.75 -5.00 15.07
N SER A 234 8.99 -3.77 15.51
CA SER A 234 9.24 -2.64 14.62
C SER A 234 10.55 -1.93 14.96
N TRP A 235 11.26 -1.50 13.94
CA TRP A 235 12.51 -0.75 14.05
C TRP A 235 12.39 0.58 13.32
N PRO A 236 12.62 1.72 13.98
CA PRO A 236 12.72 2.99 13.30
C PRO A 236 14.06 3.07 12.56
N ILE A 237 14.00 3.40 11.29
CA ILE A 237 15.14 3.67 10.42
C ILE A 237 15.16 5.16 10.13
N ILE A 238 16.01 5.88 10.86
CA ILE A 238 16.06 7.35 10.81
C ILE A 238 17.00 7.80 9.70
N TYR A 239 16.54 8.67 8.80
CA TYR A 239 17.36 9.27 7.76
C TYR A 239 18.22 10.40 8.35
N LYS A 240 19.52 10.31 8.19
CA LYS A 240 20.47 11.31 8.71
C LYS A 240 20.40 12.63 7.93
N ASN A 241 20.00 12.55 6.67
CA ASN A 241 19.93 13.67 5.73
C ASN A 241 19.10 13.27 4.50
N GLU A 242 18.84 14.24 3.60
CA GLU A 242 18.05 14.02 2.39
C GLU A 242 18.67 13.01 1.42
N LYS A 243 20.01 12.90 1.41
CA LYS A 243 20.69 11.90 0.59
C LYS A 243 20.36 10.49 1.07
N ASP A 244 20.43 10.22 2.37
CA ASP A 244 20.07 8.91 2.94
C ASP A 244 18.63 8.54 2.61
N ARG A 245 17.71 9.53 2.70
CA ARG A 245 16.30 9.34 2.30
C ARG A 245 16.17 8.99 0.83
N MET A 246 16.81 9.76 -0.05
CA MET A 246 16.75 9.50 -1.50
C MET A 246 17.37 8.13 -1.84
N ASP A 247 18.47 7.76 -1.20
CA ASP A 247 19.06 6.45 -1.37
C ASP A 247 18.09 5.34 -0.96
N ALA A 248 17.42 5.45 0.18
CA ALA A 248 16.41 4.50 0.62
C ALA A 248 15.25 4.38 -0.38
N LEU A 249 14.73 5.52 -0.88
CA LEU A 249 13.66 5.56 -1.88
C LEU A 249 14.05 4.91 -3.21
N LEU A 250 15.29 5.06 -3.65
CA LEU A 250 15.78 4.53 -4.92
C LEU A 250 16.23 3.07 -4.82
N THR A 251 16.93 2.70 -3.75
CA THR A 251 17.47 1.34 -3.57
C THR A 251 16.51 0.38 -2.87
N LYS A 252 15.45 0.91 -2.23
CA LYS A 252 14.37 0.13 -1.58
C LYS A 252 14.88 -0.99 -0.67
N GLN A 253 15.82 -0.66 0.20
CA GLN A 253 16.47 -1.61 1.12
C GLN A 253 15.45 -2.34 1.99
N ALA A 254 14.48 -1.61 2.55
CA ALA A 254 13.41 -2.18 3.37
C ALA A 254 12.57 -3.21 2.59
N ALA A 255 12.24 -2.92 1.32
CA ALA A 255 11.50 -3.86 0.48
C ALA A 255 12.33 -5.12 0.15
N TYR A 256 13.63 -4.96 -0.11
CA TYR A 256 14.53 -6.08 -0.37
C TYR A 256 14.72 -6.98 0.86
N VAL A 257 14.98 -6.40 2.02
CA VAL A 257 15.09 -7.14 3.28
C VAL A 257 13.74 -7.77 3.63
N GLY A 258 12.64 -7.04 3.45
CA GLY A 258 11.27 -7.53 3.63
C GLY A 258 10.95 -8.71 2.74
N HIS A 259 11.41 -8.72 1.48
CA HIS A 259 11.25 -9.85 0.57
C HIS A 259 11.90 -11.15 1.12
N ILE A 260 13.07 -11.04 1.73
CA ILE A 260 13.77 -12.21 2.30
C ILE A 260 13.14 -12.63 3.63
N MET A 261 12.85 -11.66 4.52
CA MET A 261 12.30 -11.93 5.85
C MET A 261 10.86 -12.44 5.79
N GLY A 262 10.06 -11.92 4.87
CA GLY A 262 8.67 -12.29 4.64
C GLY A 262 8.47 -13.44 3.67
N HIS A 263 9.55 -14.08 3.18
CA HIS A 263 9.44 -15.20 2.24
C HIS A 263 8.67 -16.37 2.84
N GLU A 264 7.84 -17.05 2.04
CA GLU A 264 6.96 -18.12 2.51
C GLU A 264 7.41 -19.53 2.08
N GLY A 265 8.39 -19.63 1.18
CA GLY A 265 8.88 -20.90 0.65
C GLY A 265 9.66 -21.75 1.66
N PRO A 266 10.09 -22.96 1.27
CA PRO A 266 10.85 -23.87 2.12
C PRO A 266 12.13 -23.23 2.67
N GLY A 267 12.39 -23.41 3.96
CA GLY A 267 13.55 -22.83 4.65
C GLY A 267 13.34 -21.40 5.14
N SER A 268 12.19 -20.77 4.83
CA SER A 268 11.84 -19.44 5.34
C SER A 268 11.47 -19.46 6.83
N LEU A 269 11.49 -18.29 7.45
CA LEU A 269 11.05 -18.09 8.81
C LEU A 269 9.59 -18.52 9.00
N LEU A 270 8.69 -18.14 8.09
CA LEU A 270 7.28 -18.55 8.15
C LEU A 270 7.12 -20.06 8.08
N SER A 271 7.81 -20.72 7.16
CA SER A 271 7.78 -22.20 7.04
C SER A 271 8.20 -22.89 8.34
N TYR A 272 9.28 -22.40 8.99
CA TYR A 272 9.71 -22.92 10.29
C TYR A 272 8.63 -22.72 11.37
N LEU A 273 8.11 -21.52 11.52
CA LEU A 273 7.12 -21.18 12.56
C LEU A 273 5.78 -21.89 12.34
N LYS A 274 5.36 -22.10 11.09
CA LYS A 274 4.19 -22.93 10.74
C LYS A 274 4.39 -24.40 11.12
N ARG A 275 5.57 -24.98 10.85
CA ARG A 275 5.88 -26.36 11.27
C ARG A 275 5.88 -26.54 12.78
N LYS A 276 6.22 -25.49 13.55
CA LYS A 276 6.07 -25.49 15.01
C LYS A 276 4.60 -25.33 15.46
N GLY A 277 3.70 -24.99 14.58
CA GLY A 277 2.32 -24.68 14.89
C GLY A 277 2.16 -23.37 15.66
N TRP A 278 3.10 -22.43 15.52
CA TRP A 278 3.11 -21.18 16.28
C TRP A 278 2.47 -20.01 15.54
N VAL A 279 2.53 -19.99 14.22
CA VAL A 279 1.97 -18.87 13.45
C VAL A 279 1.07 -19.34 12.31
N ASN A 280 0.13 -18.48 11.94
CA ASN A 280 -0.73 -18.64 10.77
C ASN A 280 -0.13 -17.90 9.55
N SER A 281 0.40 -16.70 9.78
CA SER A 281 1.00 -15.85 8.75
C SER A 281 2.10 -14.98 9.34
N LEU A 282 2.98 -14.50 8.48
CA LEU A 282 4.02 -13.54 8.80
C LEU A 282 4.12 -12.54 7.65
N SER A 283 4.29 -11.26 7.99
CA SER A 283 4.62 -10.21 7.03
C SER A 283 5.86 -9.47 7.49
N ALA A 284 6.68 -9.01 6.56
CA ALA A 284 7.84 -8.17 6.82
C ALA A 284 7.95 -7.10 5.74
N GLY A 285 8.27 -5.86 6.13
CA GLY A 285 8.44 -4.76 5.19
C GLY A 285 8.68 -3.42 5.86
N GLY A 286 9.04 -2.42 5.06
CA GLY A 286 9.11 -1.04 5.48
C GLY A 286 7.78 -0.32 5.23
N GLU A 287 7.44 0.59 6.11
CA GLU A 287 6.37 1.55 5.97
C GLU A 287 6.98 2.96 6.08
N SER A 288 6.87 3.74 5.01
CA SER A 288 7.46 5.07 4.94
C SER A 288 6.44 6.06 4.40
N ASP A 289 5.74 6.73 5.32
CA ASP A 289 4.88 7.88 5.03
C ASP A 289 5.53 9.21 5.47
N LEU A 290 6.81 9.17 5.91
CA LEU A 290 7.48 10.29 6.55
C LEU A 290 8.80 10.62 5.86
N SER A 291 9.16 11.90 5.91
CA SER A 291 10.35 12.41 5.24
C SER A 291 11.64 12.25 6.04
N ASP A 292 11.56 11.92 7.34
CA ASP A 292 12.71 11.83 8.24
C ASP A 292 12.99 10.43 8.80
N PHE A 293 12.04 9.49 8.73
CA PHE A 293 12.27 8.09 9.07
C PHE A 293 11.26 7.15 8.36
N GLU A 294 11.60 5.89 8.32
CA GLU A 294 10.67 4.80 8.00
C GLU A 294 10.60 3.81 9.18
N SER A 295 9.56 3.02 9.26
CA SER A 295 9.44 1.89 10.18
C SER A 295 9.61 0.59 9.43
N PHE A 296 10.55 -0.26 9.81
CA PHE A 296 10.61 -1.64 9.32
C PHE A 296 9.92 -2.55 10.32
N GLU A 297 8.96 -3.33 9.87
CA GLU A 297 8.13 -4.14 10.74
C GLU A 297 8.12 -5.61 10.34
N ILE A 298 8.11 -6.48 11.34
CA ILE A 298 7.81 -7.90 11.20
C ILE A 298 6.62 -8.22 12.10
N THR A 299 5.54 -8.67 11.47
CA THR A 299 4.28 -8.98 12.15
C THR A 299 3.95 -10.46 11.96
N ALA A 300 3.77 -11.19 13.05
CA ALA A 300 3.35 -12.58 13.04
C ALA A 300 1.96 -12.74 13.67
N SER A 301 1.03 -13.35 12.93
CA SER A 301 -0.27 -13.78 13.43
C SER A 301 -0.11 -15.12 14.14
N LEU A 302 -0.36 -15.11 15.48
CA LEU A 302 -0.06 -16.24 16.33
C LEU A 302 -1.24 -17.20 16.47
N THR A 303 -0.94 -18.49 16.51
CA THR A 303 -1.85 -19.50 17.05
C THR A 303 -1.92 -19.37 18.57
N ARG A 304 -2.79 -20.14 19.23
CA ARG A 304 -2.78 -20.23 20.71
C ARG A 304 -1.42 -20.71 21.21
N SER A 305 -0.87 -21.75 20.60
CA SER A 305 0.46 -22.28 20.95
C SER A 305 1.57 -21.25 20.68
N GLY A 306 1.47 -20.49 19.60
CA GLY A 306 2.42 -19.41 19.31
C GLY A 306 2.37 -18.27 20.32
N PHE A 307 1.18 -17.93 20.81
CA PHE A 307 1.03 -16.94 21.88
C PHE A 307 1.67 -17.42 23.20
N GLU A 308 1.52 -18.70 23.54
CA GLU A 308 2.19 -19.31 24.69
C GLU A 308 3.73 -19.39 24.53
N ASN A 309 4.23 -19.37 23.29
CA ASN A 309 5.66 -19.44 22.92
C ASN A 309 6.17 -18.15 22.25
N VAL A 310 5.58 -17.00 22.55
CA VAL A 310 5.89 -15.75 21.85
C VAL A 310 7.37 -15.36 21.92
N ASN A 311 8.04 -15.64 23.04
CA ASN A 311 9.47 -15.38 23.19
C ASN A 311 10.34 -16.18 22.20
N GLN A 312 9.96 -17.43 21.91
CA GLN A 312 10.64 -18.27 20.93
C GLN A 312 10.33 -17.82 19.48
N VAL A 313 9.12 -17.29 19.24
CA VAL A 313 8.80 -16.67 17.95
C VAL A 313 9.69 -15.47 17.72
N VAL A 314 9.82 -14.56 18.70
CA VAL A 314 10.71 -13.38 18.63
C VAL A 314 12.18 -13.80 18.47
N GLU A 315 12.64 -14.80 19.22
CA GLU A 315 13.99 -15.36 19.09
C GLU A 315 14.27 -15.87 17.67
N SER A 316 13.30 -16.57 17.07
CA SER A 316 13.42 -17.06 15.68
C SER A 316 13.48 -15.93 14.66
N ILE A 317 12.78 -14.82 14.89
CA ILE A 317 12.88 -13.61 14.07
C ILE A 317 14.31 -13.07 14.13
N PHE A 318 14.89 -12.94 15.32
CA PHE A 318 16.28 -12.48 15.46
C PHE A 318 17.30 -13.47 14.90
N SER A 319 17.00 -14.78 14.90
CA SER A 319 17.83 -15.77 14.19
C SER A 319 17.91 -15.48 12.71
N MET A 320 16.77 -15.12 12.09
CA MET A 320 16.73 -14.73 10.66
C MET A 320 17.44 -13.40 10.40
N VAL A 321 17.29 -12.41 11.29
CA VAL A 321 18.02 -11.13 11.21
C VAL A 321 19.52 -11.37 11.27
N ASN A 322 20.00 -12.22 12.18
CA ASN A 322 21.43 -12.57 12.27
C ASN A 322 21.91 -13.29 11.02
N MET A 323 21.11 -14.19 10.42
CA MET A 323 21.46 -14.81 9.15
C MET A 323 21.69 -13.78 8.03
N LEU A 324 20.85 -12.74 7.96
CA LEU A 324 21.01 -11.66 6.98
C LEU A 324 22.25 -10.80 7.25
N ARG A 325 22.59 -10.58 8.53
CA ARG A 325 23.75 -9.77 8.93
C ARG A 325 25.07 -10.52 8.74
N ASP A 326 25.13 -11.80 9.09
CA ASP A 326 26.37 -12.57 9.14
C ASP A 326 26.72 -13.23 7.80
N ALA A 327 25.73 -13.47 6.94
CA ALA A 327 25.92 -14.13 5.66
C ALA A 327 25.80 -13.14 4.50
N THR A 328 26.70 -13.26 3.52
CA THR A 328 26.54 -12.57 2.24
C THR A 328 25.28 -13.07 1.55
N VAL A 329 24.30 -12.18 1.36
CA VAL A 329 23.06 -12.52 0.65
C VAL A 329 23.41 -13.00 -0.77
N PRO A 330 22.91 -14.18 -1.21
CA PRO A 330 23.23 -14.71 -2.52
C PRO A 330 22.82 -13.78 -3.67
N LYS A 331 23.72 -13.56 -4.62
CA LYS A 331 23.51 -12.63 -5.75
C LYS A 331 22.26 -12.94 -6.56
N TYR A 332 21.88 -14.22 -6.68
CA TYR A 332 20.69 -14.56 -7.46
C TYR A 332 19.41 -13.95 -6.89
N ILE A 333 19.27 -13.78 -5.56
CA ILE A 333 18.09 -13.17 -4.94
C ILE A 333 17.95 -11.71 -5.40
N TYR A 334 19.06 -10.96 -5.41
CA TYR A 334 19.05 -9.60 -5.92
C TYR A 334 18.64 -9.53 -7.40
N ASN A 335 19.23 -10.42 -8.22
CA ASN A 335 18.89 -10.49 -9.65
C ASN A 335 17.42 -10.84 -9.88
N GLU A 336 16.84 -11.70 -9.07
CA GLU A 336 15.42 -12.07 -9.14
C GLU A 336 14.51 -10.91 -8.78
N VAL A 337 14.79 -10.20 -7.68
CA VAL A 337 14.02 -9.00 -7.30
C VAL A 337 14.09 -7.96 -8.41
N LEU A 338 15.28 -7.73 -8.97
CA LEU A 338 15.46 -6.82 -10.10
C LEU A 338 14.65 -7.24 -11.34
N GLN A 339 14.65 -8.54 -11.67
CA GLN A 339 13.87 -9.08 -12.78
C GLN A 339 12.36 -8.95 -12.54
N LEU A 340 11.89 -9.24 -11.33
CA LEU A 340 10.49 -9.10 -10.97
C LEU A 340 10.00 -7.65 -11.08
N GLU A 341 10.78 -6.69 -10.60
CA GLU A 341 10.48 -5.27 -10.75
C GLU A 341 10.46 -4.83 -12.22
N GLU A 342 11.42 -5.30 -13.02
CA GLU A 342 11.47 -4.98 -14.44
C GLU A 342 10.28 -5.57 -15.20
N LEU A 343 9.88 -6.79 -14.89
CA LEU A 343 8.68 -7.40 -15.44
C LEU A 343 7.42 -6.64 -15.00
N GLY A 344 7.34 -6.26 -13.73
CA GLY A 344 6.27 -5.42 -13.19
C GLY A 344 6.17 -4.08 -13.91
N TRP A 345 7.29 -3.42 -14.16
CA TRP A 345 7.37 -2.18 -14.92
C TRP A 345 6.91 -2.36 -16.38
N ARG A 346 7.50 -3.33 -17.08
CA ARG A 346 7.27 -3.57 -18.52
C ARG A 346 5.83 -3.96 -18.83
N PHE A 347 5.22 -4.77 -17.96
CA PHE A 347 3.88 -5.30 -18.16
C PHE A 347 2.83 -4.71 -17.21
N SER A 348 3.15 -3.56 -16.59
CA SER A 348 2.20 -2.87 -15.72
C SER A 348 0.91 -2.54 -16.47
N SER A 349 -0.22 -2.82 -15.84
CA SER A 349 -1.49 -2.29 -16.31
C SER A 349 -1.58 -0.81 -15.96
N LYS A 350 -2.26 -0.03 -16.79
CA LYS A 350 -2.43 1.40 -16.51
C LYS A 350 -3.29 1.68 -15.28
N GLY A 351 -3.99 0.66 -14.76
CA GLY A 351 -4.85 0.80 -13.59
C GLY A 351 -5.96 1.83 -13.77
N GLY A 352 -6.58 2.25 -12.67
CA GLY A 352 -7.50 3.39 -12.65
C GLY A 352 -6.72 4.70 -12.79
N VAL A 353 -7.20 5.58 -13.66
CA VAL A 353 -6.52 6.87 -13.94
C VAL A 353 -6.40 7.71 -12.67
N SER A 354 -7.42 7.69 -11.81
CA SER A 354 -7.40 8.43 -10.54
C SER A 354 -6.25 7.98 -9.63
N ASN A 355 -6.10 6.68 -9.38
CA ASN A 355 -5.02 6.15 -8.54
C ASN A 355 -3.63 6.44 -9.14
N TYR A 356 -3.52 6.35 -10.48
CA TYR A 356 -2.27 6.69 -11.16
C TYR A 356 -1.87 8.15 -10.94
N LEU A 357 -2.83 9.08 -11.03
CA LEU A 357 -2.57 10.51 -10.84
C LEU A 357 -2.27 10.86 -9.38
N GLN A 358 -2.96 10.23 -8.42
CA GLN A 358 -2.65 10.38 -7.01
C GLN A 358 -1.21 9.94 -6.72
N SER A 359 -0.83 8.75 -7.19
CA SER A 359 0.55 8.26 -7.05
C SER A 359 1.57 9.16 -7.74
N LEU A 360 1.24 9.69 -8.93
CA LEU A 360 2.15 10.56 -9.67
C LEU A 360 2.36 11.90 -8.96
N SER A 361 1.30 12.51 -8.44
CA SER A 361 1.40 13.78 -7.73
C SER A 361 2.13 13.65 -6.40
N SER A 362 1.93 12.55 -5.66
CA SER A 362 2.75 12.24 -4.47
C SER A 362 4.22 12.01 -4.84
N SER A 363 4.48 11.24 -5.89
CA SER A 363 5.85 10.99 -6.35
C SER A 363 6.60 12.27 -6.77
N LEU A 364 5.89 13.30 -7.22
CA LEU A 364 6.49 14.61 -7.53
C LEU A 364 6.94 15.39 -6.29
N GLN A 365 6.48 15.01 -5.09
CA GLN A 365 6.97 15.54 -3.81
C GLN A 365 8.26 14.85 -3.38
N ASP A 366 8.36 13.54 -3.65
CA ASP A 366 9.46 12.70 -3.16
C ASP A 366 10.63 12.58 -4.15
N TYR A 367 10.35 12.61 -5.45
CA TYR A 367 11.32 12.35 -6.51
C TYR A 367 11.52 13.56 -7.42
N PRO A 368 12.71 13.75 -7.96
CA PRO A 368 12.90 14.70 -9.06
C PRO A 368 11.93 14.40 -10.22
N PRO A 369 11.47 15.43 -10.98
CA PRO A 369 10.49 15.23 -12.05
C PRO A 369 10.88 14.17 -13.09
N SER A 370 12.19 13.98 -13.34
CA SER A 370 12.69 12.93 -14.24
C SER A 370 12.49 11.51 -13.70
N LEU A 371 12.35 11.34 -12.40
CA LEU A 371 12.22 10.04 -11.73
C LEU A 371 10.82 9.77 -11.17
N CYS A 372 9.92 10.73 -11.15
CA CYS A 372 8.60 10.61 -10.50
C CYS A 372 7.75 9.42 -11.02
N VAL A 373 7.98 8.93 -12.24
CA VAL A 373 7.29 7.76 -12.80
C VAL A 373 8.07 6.46 -12.55
N ALA A 374 9.39 6.48 -12.72
CA ALA A 374 10.23 5.28 -12.62
C ALA A 374 10.71 5.01 -11.19
N GLY A 375 11.03 6.05 -10.42
CA GLY A 375 11.58 5.94 -9.08
C GLY A 375 10.74 5.06 -8.13
N PRO A 376 9.43 5.27 -7.99
CA PRO A 376 8.60 4.43 -7.13
C PRO A 376 8.51 2.97 -7.57
N ARG A 377 8.75 2.67 -8.85
CA ARG A 377 8.45 1.38 -9.49
C ARG A 377 9.67 0.54 -9.85
N ARG A 378 10.84 1.12 -9.86
CA ARG A 378 12.08 0.45 -10.31
C ARG A 378 13.16 0.57 -9.26
N LEU A 379 13.91 -0.48 -9.08
CA LEU A 379 15.05 -0.54 -8.20
C LEU A 379 16.25 0.18 -8.84
N ALA A 380 16.87 1.13 -8.14
CA ALA A 380 18.16 1.67 -8.54
C ALA A 380 19.27 0.68 -8.22
N LEU A 381 20.25 0.62 -9.08
CA LEU A 381 21.38 -0.30 -8.94
C LEU A 381 22.53 0.32 -8.13
N CYS A 382 22.61 1.66 -8.09
CA CYS A 382 23.58 2.41 -7.31
C CYS A 382 23.15 3.88 -7.11
N GLU A 383 23.77 4.58 -6.15
CA GLU A 383 23.49 5.96 -5.79
C GLU A 383 23.52 6.95 -6.97
N ASP A 384 24.56 6.84 -7.81
CA ASP A 384 24.82 7.84 -8.85
C ASP A 384 24.06 7.59 -10.15
N ASP A 385 23.24 6.54 -10.21
CA ASP A 385 22.71 6.05 -11.49
C ASP A 385 21.21 6.24 -11.66
N SER A 386 20.73 7.44 -11.34
CA SER A 386 19.37 7.86 -11.73
C SER A 386 19.13 7.72 -13.25
N SER A 387 20.20 7.80 -14.05
CA SER A 387 20.17 7.53 -15.49
C SER A 387 19.77 6.08 -15.82
N VAL A 388 20.13 5.11 -14.99
CA VAL A 388 19.79 3.69 -15.15
C VAL A 388 18.31 3.43 -14.96
N LEU A 389 17.65 4.14 -14.05
CA LEU A 389 16.19 4.04 -13.88
C LEU A 389 15.43 4.47 -15.14
N LEU A 390 16.01 5.38 -15.92
CA LEU A 390 15.45 5.88 -17.16
C LEU A 390 15.89 5.08 -18.39
N ALA A 391 16.96 4.26 -18.26
CA ALA A 391 17.51 3.50 -19.38
C ALA A 391 16.55 2.38 -19.85
N SER A 392 16.62 2.07 -21.14
CA SER A 392 15.93 0.92 -21.72
C SER A 392 16.47 -0.40 -21.13
N ASN A 393 15.66 -1.45 -21.15
CA ASN A 393 16.01 -2.78 -20.64
C ASN A 393 17.37 -3.31 -21.19
N ALA A 394 17.70 -2.99 -22.43
CA ALA A 394 18.97 -3.39 -23.04
C ALA A 394 20.20 -2.76 -22.36
N ALA A 395 20.07 -1.52 -21.86
CA ALA A 395 21.15 -0.85 -21.15
C ALA A 395 21.34 -1.43 -19.73
N ARG A 396 20.28 -1.87 -19.07
CA ARG A 396 20.34 -2.48 -17.72
C ARG A 396 21.01 -3.87 -17.71
N THR A 397 20.92 -4.63 -18.79
CA THR A 397 21.55 -5.95 -18.90
C THR A 397 23.06 -5.91 -19.17
N SER A 398 23.61 -4.75 -19.57
CA SER A 398 25.01 -4.56 -19.91
C SER A 398 25.90 -4.06 -18.77
N PHE A 399 25.35 -3.89 -17.55
CA PHE A 399 26.11 -3.40 -16.40
C PHE A 399 27.14 -4.44 -15.91
N ASP A 400 28.33 -3.95 -15.59
CA ASP A 400 29.33 -4.74 -14.86
C ASP A 400 28.79 -5.07 -13.46
N SER A 401 28.25 -6.27 -13.40
CA SER A 401 27.44 -6.76 -12.27
C SER A 401 28.21 -6.84 -10.94
N LYS A 402 29.53 -6.69 -10.93
CA LYS A 402 30.35 -6.91 -9.74
C LYS A 402 30.34 -5.71 -8.78
N GLY A 403 30.51 -4.50 -9.30
CA GLY A 403 30.50 -3.29 -8.47
C GLY A 403 29.11 -2.98 -7.89
N GLN A 404 28.06 -3.25 -8.64
CA GLN A 404 26.67 -3.04 -8.20
C GLN A 404 26.24 -4.00 -7.08
N PHE A 405 26.66 -5.27 -7.17
CA PHE A 405 26.36 -6.24 -6.13
C PHE A 405 27.05 -5.88 -4.80
N ASP A 406 28.30 -5.44 -4.87
CA ASP A 406 29.05 -5.04 -3.67
C ASP A 406 28.40 -3.86 -2.96
N TYR A 407 27.90 -2.89 -3.72
CA TYR A 407 27.17 -1.75 -3.17
C TYR A 407 25.85 -2.17 -2.51
N THR A 408 25.06 -2.98 -3.18
CA THR A 408 23.78 -3.46 -2.63
C THR A 408 23.98 -4.30 -1.38
N THR A 409 25.02 -5.13 -1.33
CA THR A 409 25.37 -5.92 -0.14
C THR A 409 25.69 -4.99 1.03
N LYS A 410 26.43 -3.91 0.79
CA LYS A 410 26.73 -2.92 1.83
C LYS A 410 25.47 -2.24 2.33
N LEU A 411 24.57 -1.79 1.45
CA LEU A 411 23.32 -1.16 1.85
C LEU A 411 22.43 -2.11 2.67
N VAL A 412 22.35 -3.37 2.29
CA VAL A 412 21.61 -4.39 3.06
C VAL A 412 22.27 -4.60 4.42
N SER A 413 23.58 -4.65 4.50
CA SER A 413 24.31 -4.74 5.78
C SER A 413 24.05 -3.51 6.64
N ASP A 414 24.21 -2.30 6.10
CA ASP A 414 23.97 -1.05 6.81
C ASP A 414 22.50 -0.95 7.30
N PHE A 415 21.55 -1.46 6.52
CA PHE A 415 20.15 -1.52 6.91
C PHE A 415 19.91 -2.51 8.04
N THR A 416 20.41 -3.74 7.91
CA THR A 416 20.23 -4.81 8.91
C THR A 416 20.95 -4.53 10.22
N ASP A 417 22.00 -3.68 10.20
CA ASP A 417 22.67 -3.20 11.42
C ASP A 417 21.75 -2.37 12.32
N ASN A 418 20.68 -1.79 11.79
CA ASN A 418 19.64 -1.12 12.57
C ASN A 418 18.66 -2.10 13.23
N LEU A 419 18.55 -3.34 12.73
CA LEU A 419 17.58 -4.34 13.20
C LEU A 419 18.07 -5.07 14.45
N THR A 420 18.45 -4.32 15.49
CA THR A 420 18.96 -4.87 16.74
C THR A 420 17.86 -5.05 17.78
N VAL A 421 18.12 -5.90 18.78
CA VAL A 421 17.24 -6.08 19.94
C VAL A 421 17.04 -4.78 20.71
N ASP A 422 18.09 -3.96 20.82
CA ASP A 422 18.07 -2.70 21.57
C ASP A 422 17.35 -1.57 20.84
N ASN A 423 17.29 -1.62 19.49
CA ASN A 423 16.58 -0.65 18.67
C ASN A 423 15.15 -1.10 18.30
N ALA A 424 14.70 -2.22 18.85
CA ALA A 424 13.40 -2.80 18.54
C ALA A 424 12.31 -2.34 19.51
N MET A 425 11.12 -2.14 18.96
CA MET A 425 9.88 -1.94 19.69
C MET A 425 9.03 -3.20 19.58
N TYR A 426 8.52 -3.68 20.72
CA TYR A 426 7.74 -4.92 20.79
C TYR A 426 6.29 -4.61 21.12
N THR A 427 5.36 -5.15 20.34
CA THR A 427 3.92 -5.00 20.55
C THR A 427 3.25 -6.38 20.48
N ILE A 428 2.44 -6.73 21.47
CA ILE A 428 1.69 -7.98 21.49
C ILE A 428 0.20 -7.69 21.68
N LEU A 429 -0.62 -8.16 20.74
CA LEU A 429 -2.07 -8.05 20.78
C LEU A 429 -2.69 -9.37 21.22
N SER A 430 -3.55 -9.34 22.24
CA SER A 430 -4.37 -10.49 22.60
C SER A 430 -5.55 -10.10 23.49
N LYS A 431 -6.74 -10.66 23.21
CA LYS A 431 -7.88 -10.57 24.15
C LYS A 431 -7.60 -11.21 25.51
N SER A 432 -6.62 -12.09 25.60
CA SER A 432 -6.22 -12.70 26.88
C SER A 432 -5.71 -11.67 27.88
N TYR A 433 -5.30 -10.48 27.45
CA TYR A 433 -4.88 -9.40 28.34
C TYR A 433 -6.04 -8.61 28.98
N LYS A 434 -7.29 -8.88 28.58
CA LYS A 434 -8.46 -8.19 29.13
C LYS A 434 -8.54 -8.36 30.64
N GLY A 435 -8.59 -7.24 31.37
CA GLY A 435 -8.58 -7.21 32.84
C GLY A 435 -7.19 -7.43 33.48
N GLN A 436 -6.12 -7.52 32.68
CA GLN A 436 -4.74 -7.63 33.15
C GLN A 436 -3.89 -6.38 32.81
N THR A 437 -4.43 -5.46 32.06
CA THR A 437 -3.80 -4.18 31.69
C THR A 437 -4.07 -3.14 32.78
N ASN A 438 -3.14 -2.17 32.92
CA ASN A 438 -3.20 -1.15 33.98
C ASN A 438 -3.20 0.28 33.41
N GLN A 439 -3.21 0.44 32.10
CA GLN A 439 -3.21 1.72 31.42
C GLN A 439 -4.31 1.76 30.35
N LYS A 440 -4.73 2.97 30.02
CA LYS A 440 -5.70 3.23 28.96
C LYS A 440 -5.21 4.41 28.12
N GLU A 441 -5.02 4.16 26.82
CA GLU A 441 -4.68 5.20 25.87
C GLU A 441 -5.86 6.21 25.75
N PHE A 442 -5.51 7.48 25.69
CA PHE A 442 -6.47 8.57 25.90
C PHE A 442 -7.47 8.75 24.75
N TRP A 443 -7.03 8.62 23.49
CA TRP A 443 -7.81 8.99 22.33
C TRP A 443 -8.80 7.91 21.89
N TYR A 444 -8.35 6.68 21.80
CA TYR A 444 -9.14 5.51 21.38
C TYR A 444 -9.63 4.66 22.56
N GLY A 445 -9.21 4.99 23.77
CA GLY A 445 -9.57 4.23 24.95
C GLY A 445 -9.02 2.81 24.94
N THR A 446 -7.85 2.61 24.33
CA THR A 446 -7.20 1.31 24.20
C THR A 446 -6.63 0.87 25.52
N ASP A 447 -7.07 -0.28 26.04
CA ASP A 447 -6.50 -0.87 27.26
C ASP A 447 -5.15 -1.52 26.91
N TYR A 448 -4.09 -1.14 27.64
CA TYR A 448 -2.74 -1.66 27.43
C TYR A 448 -1.94 -1.74 28.74
N SER A 449 -0.81 -2.43 28.70
CA SER A 449 0.23 -2.40 29.72
C SER A 449 1.61 -2.37 29.08
N VAL A 450 2.58 -1.82 29.83
CA VAL A 450 3.98 -1.75 29.43
C VAL A 450 4.79 -2.55 30.42
N GLU A 451 5.56 -3.50 29.94
CA GLU A 451 6.42 -4.36 30.76
C GLU A 451 7.85 -4.33 30.21
N ALA A 452 8.82 -4.13 31.09
CA ALA A 452 10.22 -4.27 30.71
C ALA A 452 10.51 -5.70 30.26
N VAL A 453 11.23 -5.86 29.16
CA VAL A 453 11.71 -7.19 28.75
C VAL A 453 12.76 -7.65 29.77
N PRO A 454 12.61 -8.85 30.37
CA PRO A 454 13.60 -9.35 31.30
C PRO A 454 14.99 -9.45 30.66
N ASP A 455 16.05 -9.09 31.39
CA ASP A 455 17.43 -9.11 30.89
C ASP A 455 17.82 -10.46 30.31
N SER A 456 17.41 -11.56 30.94
CA SER A 456 17.66 -12.90 30.42
C SER A 456 17.00 -13.17 29.07
N THR A 457 15.84 -12.56 28.81
CA THR A 457 15.15 -12.63 27.51
C THR A 457 15.85 -11.77 26.48
N LEU A 458 16.25 -10.54 26.84
CA LEU A 458 17.04 -9.68 25.95
C LEU A 458 18.36 -10.35 25.53
N GLN A 459 19.08 -10.95 26.50
CA GLN A 459 20.33 -11.66 26.20
C GLN A 459 20.09 -12.87 25.25
N ARG A 460 19.00 -13.59 25.46
CA ARG A 460 18.61 -14.69 24.57
C ARG A 460 18.28 -14.22 23.15
N TRP A 461 17.58 -13.08 23.00
CA TRP A 461 17.27 -12.51 21.70
C TRP A 461 18.52 -11.92 21.01
N LYS A 462 19.50 -11.40 21.80
CA LYS A 462 20.81 -10.92 21.27
C LYS A 462 21.71 -12.06 20.80
N SER A 463 21.56 -13.25 21.39
CA SER A 463 22.27 -14.46 21.02
C SER A 463 21.28 -15.60 20.75
N PRO A 464 20.47 -15.45 19.68
CA PRO A 464 19.41 -16.40 19.41
C PRO A 464 19.97 -17.74 18.92
N ILE A 465 19.11 -18.75 18.86
CA ILE A 465 19.44 -20.05 18.29
C ILE A 465 19.99 -19.90 16.87
N SER A 466 21.01 -20.68 16.52
CA SER A 466 21.63 -20.62 15.20
C SER A 466 20.60 -20.87 14.07
N PRO A 467 20.60 -20.08 12.99
CA PRO A 467 19.71 -20.28 11.85
C PRO A 467 19.74 -21.71 11.30
N SER A 468 20.92 -22.31 11.22
CA SER A 468 21.10 -23.68 10.72
C SER A 468 20.46 -24.75 11.61
N GLU A 469 20.46 -24.56 12.95
CA GLU A 469 19.85 -25.50 13.90
C GLU A 469 18.33 -25.56 13.76
N ILE A 470 17.70 -24.45 13.36
CA ILE A 470 16.25 -24.39 13.13
C ILE A 470 15.88 -24.53 11.65
N GLY A 471 16.87 -24.78 10.79
CA GLY A 471 16.70 -25.05 9.36
C GLY A 471 16.29 -23.83 8.55
N LEU A 472 16.70 -22.61 8.97
CA LEU A 472 16.56 -21.40 8.17
C LEU A 472 17.60 -21.41 7.04
N ALA A 473 17.16 -20.95 5.88
CA ALA A 473 17.98 -20.82 4.69
C ALA A 473 17.45 -19.68 3.82
N PHE A 474 18.31 -19.12 2.98
CA PHE A 474 17.88 -18.19 1.95
C PHE A 474 16.90 -18.86 0.97
N PRO A 475 15.96 -18.08 0.39
CA PRO A 475 15.06 -18.55 -0.66
C PRO A 475 15.86 -19.27 -1.77
N ARG A 476 15.30 -20.31 -2.33
CA ARG A 476 15.89 -20.98 -3.51
C ARG A 476 15.62 -20.15 -4.76
N PRO A 477 16.41 -20.35 -5.85
CA PRO A 477 16.11 -19.70 -7.11
C PRO A 477 14.68 -19.96 -7.58
N ASN A 478 13.98 -18.88 -7.92
CA ASN A 478 12.59 -18.94 -8.34
C ASN A 478 12.48 -19.40 -9.80
N VAL A 479 12.09 -20.66 -9.99
CA VAL A 479 11.98 -21.31 -11.32
C VAL A 479 10.83 -20.78 -12.17
N PHE A 480 9.91 -19.99 -11.59
CA PHE A 480 8.76 -19.44 -12.30
C PHE A 480 9.05 -18.09 -12.96
N ILE A 481 10.16 -17.44 -12.65
CA ILE A 481 10.54 -16.19 -13.31
C ILE A 481 10.82 -16.47 -14.79
N PRO A 482 10.05 -15.87 -15.73
CA PRO A 482 10.17 -16.17 -17.13
C PRO A 482 11.49 -15.65 -17.71
N SER A 483 12.13 -16.44 -18.55
CA SER A 483 13.24 -15.96 -19.39
C SER A 483 12.74 -14.99 -20.47
N GLU A 484 13.63 -14.16 -21.02
CA GLU A 484 13.29 -13.28 -22.16
C GLU A 484 12.68 -14.05 -23.35
N ASP A 485 13.12 -15.28 -23.61
CA ASP A 485 12.54 -16.14 -24.64
C ASP A 485 11.12 -16.62 -24.26
N GLY A 486 10.87 -16.87 -22.98
CA GLY A 486 9.56 -17.22 -22.45
C GLY A 486 8.52 -16.08 -22.59
N LEU A 487 8.98 -14.83 -22.64
CA LEU A 487 8.12 -13.66 -22.83
C LEU A 487 7.77 -13.37 -24.31
N LYS A 488 8.43 -14.06 -25.24
CA LYS A 488 8.14 -13.89 -26.68
C LYS A 488 6.80 -14.54 -27.02
N LEU A 489 5.88 -13.73 -27.53
CA LEU A 489 4.61 -14.24 -28.04
C LEU A 489 4.87 -15.14 -29.26
N LYS A 490 4.37 -16.38 -29.22
CA LYS A 490 4.43 -17.29 -30.37
C LYS A 490 3.53 -16.84 -31.52
N PHE A 491 2.57 -15.98 -31.25
CA PHE A 491 1.63 -15.40 -32.21
C PHE A 491 1.64 -13.88 -32.09
N PRO A 492 2.60 -13.20 -32.72
CA PRO A 492 2.67 -11.75 -32.67
C PRO A 492 1.55 -11.15 -33.53
N THR A 493 0.39 -10.98 -32.94
CA THR A 493 -0.64 -10.13 -33.51
C THR A 493 -0.28 -8.69 -33.17
N LYS A 494 0.21 -7.92 -34.14
CA LYS A 494 0.27 -6.47 -33.95
C LYS A 494 -1.16 -5.99 -33.67
N PRO A 495 -1.43 -5.32 -32.55
CA PRO A 495 -2.73 -4.78 -32.29
C PRO A 495 -3.10 -3.88 -33.46
N LYS A 496 -4.13 -4.22 -34.21
CA LYS A 496 -4.64 -3.37 -35.27
C LYS A 496 -5.15 -2.12 -34.58
N ARG A 497 -4.45 -1.00 -34.69
CA ARG A 497 -4.99 0.31 -34.34
C ARG A 497 -6.23 0.53 -35.18
N SER A 498 -7.38 0.20 -34.63
CA SER A 498 -8.67 0.40 -35.27
C SER A 498 -9.15 1.80 -34.90
N SER A 499 -9.68 2.52 -35.87
CA SER A 499 -10.40 3.78 -35.67
C SER A 499 -11.74 3.61 -34.95
N ARG A 500 -12.07 2.38 -34.50
CA ARG A 500 -13.32 2.04 -33.85
C ARG A 500 -13.34 2.51 -32.40
N THR A 501 -14.53 2.86 -31.91
CA THR A 501 -14.78 3.11 -30.49
C THR A 501 -14.43 1.89 -29.64
N PHE A 502 -14.30 2.08 -28.33
CA PHE A 502 -14.09 0.96 -27.41
C PHE A 502 -15.22 -0.09 -27.53
N GLU A 503 -16.47 0.36 -27.59
CA GLU A 503 -17.66 -0.51 -27.70
C GLU A 503 -17.67 -1.30 -29.02
N GLU A 504 -17.33 -0.64 -30.15
CA GLU A 504 -17.19 -1.34 -31.44
C GLU A 504 -16.07 -2.38 -31.44
N ARG A 505 -14.98 -2.10 -30.72
CA ARG A 505 -13.88 -3.07 -30.57
C ARG A 505 -14.32 -4.25 -29.73
N MET A 506 -15.03 -3.99 -28.62
CA MET A 506 -15.53 -5.02 -27.73
C MET A 506 -16.58 -5.91 -28.40
N ALA A 507 -17.49 -5.31 -29.16
CA ALA A 507 -18.49 -6.06 -29.94
C ALA A 507 -17.89 -6.92 -31.07
N ALA A 508 -16.71 -6.56 -31.55
CA ALA A 508 -15.99 -7.30 -32.59
C ALA A 508 -15.15 -8.48 -32.06
N ILE A 509 -15.05 -8.66 -30.74
CA ILE A 509 -14.28 -9.76 -30.15
C ILE A 509 -15.02 -11.09 -30.35
N PRO A 510 -14.46 -12.07 -31.07
CA PRO A 510 -15.13 -13.33 -31.29
C PRO A 510 -15.27 -14.12 -29.97
N PRO A 511 -16.32 -14.92 -29.80
CA PRO A 511 -16.46 -15.79 -28.66
C PRO A 511 -15.34 -16.83 -28.60
N PRO A 512 -15.05 -17.41 -27.43
CA PRO A 512 -14.13 -18.53 -27.30
C PRO A 512 -14.52 -19.70 -28.20
N LYS A 513 -13.54 -20.40 -28.75
CA LYS A 513 -13.77 -21.62 -29.58
C LYS A 513 -13.69 -22.85 -28.70
N VAL A 514 -14.60 -23.79 -28.89
CA VAL A 514 -14.47 -25.13 -28.31
C VAL A 514 -13.35 -25.86 -29.06
N ILE A 515 -12.31 -26.25 -28.34
CA ILE A 515 -11.17 -26.99 -28.87
C ILE A 515 -11.15 -28.45 -28.44
N ARG A 516 -11.95 -28.79 -27.41
CA ARG A 516 -12.21 -30.17 -26.99
C ARG A 516 -13.64 -30.25 -26.43
N ASP A 517 -14.38 -31.24 -26.86
CA ASP A 517 -15.68 -31.57 -26.31
C ASP A 517 -15.82 -33.12 -26.32
N ASP A 518 -15.81 -33.70 -25.12
CA ASP A 518 -15.94 -35.15 -24.96
C ASP A 518 -17.41 -35.62 -25.03
N GLY A 519 -18.36 -34.72 -25.34
CA GLY A 519 -19.80 -34.98 -25.49
C GLY A 519 -20.50 -35.29 -24.17
N SER A 520 -21.74 -35.79 -24.24
CA SER A 520 -22.62 -36.07 -23.08
C SER A 520 -22.05 -37.12 -22.11
N ASN A 521 -21.16 -37.99 -22.57
CA ASN A 521 -20.44 -38.98 -21.75
C ASN A 521 -19.01 -38.52 -21.38
N GLY A 522 -18.61 -37.35 -21.83
CA GLY A 522 -17.30 -36.77 -21.61
C GLY A 522 -17.22 -36.02 -20.29
N ARG A 523 -15.97 -35.82 -19.84
CA ARG A 523 -15.67 -35.10 -18.59
C ARG A 523 -15.17 -33.69 -18.82
N TRP A 524 -14.84 -33.33 -20.07
CA TRP A 524 -14.19 -32.08 -20.38
C TRP A 524 -14.78 -31.40 -21.60
N THR A 525 -15.07 -30.09 -21.44
CA THR A 525 -15.23 -29.16 -22.54
C THR A 525 -14.21 -28.08 -22.38
N VAL A 526 -13.34 -27.84 -23.37
CA VAL A 526 -12.26 -26.86 -23.30
C VAL A 526 -12.55 -25.75 -24.28
N TYR A 527 -12.66 -24.54 -23.75
CA TYR A 527 -12.80 -23.32 -24.52
C TYR A 527 -11.44 -22.64 -24.64
N TYR A 528 -11.11 -22.11 -25.81
CA TYR A 528 -9.88 -21.38 -26.06
C TYR A 528 -10.16 -20.07 -26.78
N LYS A 529 -9.50 -19.00 -26.30
CA LYS A 529 -9.52 -17.70 -26.95
C LYS A 529 -8.12 -17.09 -26.92
N PRO A 530 -7.50 -16.83 -28.10
CA PRO A 530 -6.24 -16.10 -28.13
C PRO A 530 -6.48 -14.62 -27.79
N ASP A 531 -5.54 -13.98 -27.07
CA ASP A 531 -5.51 -12.52 -26.94
C ASP A 531 -4.91 -11.91 -28.21
N ASP A 532 -5.78 -11.42 -29.09
CA ASP A 532 -5.45 -10.69 -30.31
C ASP A 532 -5.61 -9.16 -30.15
N VAL A 533 -5.97 -8.69 -28.96
CA VAL A 533 -6.27 -7.29 -28.67
C VAL A 533 -5.08 -6.57 -28.05
N TYR A 534 -4.51 -7.15 -27.00
CA TYR A 534 -3.48 -6.48 -26.19
C TYR A 534 -2.06 -6.94 -26.50
N GLY A 535 -1.88 -8.16 -27.01
CA GLY A 535 -0.57 -8.72 -27.38
C GLY A 535 0.40 -8.80 -26.19
N GLN A 536 -0.11 -9.10 -25.01
CA GLN A 536 0.70 -9.25 -23.80
C GLN A 536 0.98 -10.72 -23.49
N PRO A 537 2.12 -11.07 -22.88
CA PRO A 537 2.43 -12.45 -22.48
C PRO A 537 1.68 -12.82 -21.19
N LYS A 538 0.34 -12.69 -21.22
CA LYS A 538 -0.56 -13.00 -20.11
C LYS A 538 -1.57 -14.03 -20.55
N ALA A 539 -1.90 -14.97 -19.65
CA ALA A 539 -2.91 -15.99 -19.90
C ALA A 539 -3.81 -16.15 -18.68
N PHE A 540 -5.09 -16.41 -18.93
CA PHE A 540 -6.05 -16.84 -17.92
C PHE A 540 -6.41 -18.28 -18.19
N VAL A 541 -6.33 -19.14 -17.18
CA VAL A 541 -6.77 -20.52 -17.23
C VAL A 541 -7.83 -20.71 -16.17
N ILE A 542 -9.05 -21.04 -16.57
CA ILE A 542 -10.19 -21.19 -15.67
C ILE A 542 -10.63 -22.65 -15.71
N PHE A 543 -10.68 -23.30 -14.56
CA PHE A 543 -11.26 -24.62 -14.40
C PHE A 543 -12.58 -24.50 -13.63
N GLU A 544 -13.65 -24.98 -14.22
CA GLU A 544 -14.95 -25.05 -13.58
C GLU A 544 -15.35 -26.51 -13.33
N LEU A 545 -15.52 -26.86 -12.06
CA LEU A 545 -15.98 -28.18 -11.62
C LEU A 545 -17.46 -28.10 -11.29
N LEU A 546 -18.27 -28.78 -12.12
CA LEU A 546 -19.69 -28.84 -11.93
C LEU A 546 -20.05 -30.03 -11.03
N THR A 547 -20.65 -29.78 -9.86
CA THR A 547 -21.05 -30.83 -8.93
C THR A 547 -22.33 -30.44 -8.19
N LYS A 548 -23.20 -31.45 -7.95
CA LYS A 548 -24.43 -31.30 -7.16
C LYS A 548 -24.17 -31.33 -5.65
N GLU A 549 -22.97 -31.75 -5.22
CA GLU A 549 -22.70 -32.10 -3.83
C GLU A 549 -22.44 -30.87 -2.97
N VAL A 550 -21.80 -29.82 -3.51
CA VAL A 550 -21.30 -28.67 -2.75
C VAL A 550 -22.36 -27.94 -1.95
N TYR A 551 -23.52 -27.74 -2.55
CA TYR A 551 -24.66 -27.06 -1.93
C TYR A 551 -25.85 -28.00 -1.65
N SER A 552 -25.63 -29.30 -1.59
CA SER A 552 -26.67 -30.29 -1.25
C SER A 552 -27.18 -30.11 0.19
N SER A 553 -26.40 -29.50 1.08
CA SER A 553 -26.79 -29.16 2.44
C SER A 553 -25.88 -28.05 2.97
N ALA A 554 -26.28 -27.37 4.06
CA ALA A 554 -25.44 -26.40 4.77
C ALA A 554 -24.10 -27.01 5.22
N LYS A 555 -24.11 -28.28 5.64
CA LYS A 555 -22.89 -29.02 5.99
C LYS A 555 -21.98 -29.20 4.77
N ALA A 556 -22.51 -29.57 3.63
CA ALA A 556 -21.73 -29.75 2.39
C ALA A 556 -21.10 -28.43 1.94
N ALA A 557 -21.85 -27.33 1.98
CA ALA A 557 -21.35 -25.99 1.66
C ALA A 557 -20.21 -25.56 2.63
N SER A 558 -20.39 -25.78 3.94
CA SER A 558 -19.34 -25.48 4.92
C SER A 558 -18.08 -26.33 4.70
N LEU A 559 -18.23 -27.60 4.42
CA LEU A 559 -17.09 -28.49 4.14
C LEU A 559 -16.36 -28.11 2.86
N SER A 560 -17.08 -27.67 1.83
CA SER A 560 -16.47 -27.19 0.58
C SER A 560 -15.65 -25.92 0.80
N ASN A 561 -16.15 -24.97 1.58
CA ASN A 561 -15.38 -23.77 1.96
C ASN A 561 -14.14 -24.14 2.80
N MET A 562 -14.30 -25.05 3.77
CA MET A 562 -13.15 -25.54 4.55
C MET A 562 -12.10 -26.22 3.68
N TYR A 563 -12.53 -27.04 2.71
CA TYR A 563 -11.64 -27.69 1.76
C TYR A 563 -10.85 -26.66 0.95
N GLU A 564 -11.50 -25.61 0.49
CA GLU A 564 -10.86 -24.49 -0.23
C GLU A 564 -9.77 -23.84 0.60
N PHE A 565 -10.05 -23.49 1.86
CA PHE A 565 -9.05 -22.94 2.77
C PHE A 565 -7.90 -23.91 3.03
N CYS A 566 -8.18 -25.21 3.22
CA CYS A 566 -7.13 -26.22 3.43
C CYS A 566 -6.24 -26.38 2.19
N VAL A 567 -6.81 -26.34 0.98
CA VAL A 567 -6.04 -26.40 -0.27
C VAL A 567 -5.16 -25.16 -0.41
N ALA A 568 -5.72 -23.97 -0.18
CA ALA A 568 -4.98 -22.73 -0.25
C ALA A 568 -3.79 -22.71 0.74
N ASP A 569 -4.01 -23.10 2.00
CA ASP A 569 -2.94 -23.19 3.01
C ASP A 569 -1.88 -24.24 2.64
N LYS A 570 -2.30 -25.41 2.16
CA LYS A 570 -1.38 -26.49 1.77
C LYS A 570 -0.52 -26.11 0.56
N LEU A 571 -1.06 -25.33 -0.37
CA LEU A 571 -0.35 -24.89 -1.56
C LEU A 571 0.45 -23.60 -1.34
N ALA A 572 0.22 -22.87 -0.26
CA ALA A 572 0.82 -21.56 -0.02
C ALA A 572 2.35 -21.58 -0.17
N GLU A 573 3.03 -22.52 0.50
CA GLU A 573 4.49 -22.65 0.44
C GLU A 573 5.01 -22.98 -0.97
N TYR A 574 4.28 -23.78 -1.75
CA TYR A 574 4.64 -24.16 -3.11
C TYR A 574 4.30 -23.06 -4.14
N ALA A 575 3.15 -22.44 -3.98
CA ALA A 575 2.64 -21.43 -4.91
C ALA A 575 3.23 -20.03 -4.68
N TYR A 576 3.94 -19.82 -3.57
CA TYR A 576 4.50 -18.52 -3.23
C TYR A 576 5.46 -17.99 -4.30
N ASP A 577 6.43 -18.80 -4.71
CA ASP A 577 7.39 -18.43 -5.76
C ASP A 577 6.69 -18.16 -7.11
N ALA A 578 5.65 -18.93 -7.42
CA ALA A 578 4.83 -18.70 -8.60
C ALA A 578 4.07 -17.35 -8.48
N GLY A 579 3.53 -17.06 -7.30
CA GLY A 579 2.87 -15.78 -7.00
C GLY A 579 3.80 -14.58 -7.19
N LEU A 580 5.02 -14.66 -6.69
CA LEU A 580 6.06 -13.65 -6.90
C LEU A 580 6.36 -13.42 -8.40
N ALA A 581 6.38 -14.48 -9.19
CA ALA A 581 6.54 -14.39 -10.65
C ALA A 581 5.27 -13.98 -11.40
N GLY A 582 4.21 -13.57 -10.70
CA GLY A 582 2.95 -13.13 -11.28
C GLY A 582 2.01 -14.27 -11.72
N LEU A 583 2.27 -15.50 -11.31
CA LEU A 583 1.39 -16.65 -11.51
C LEU A 583 0.51 -16.83 -10.28
N THR A 584 -0.65 -16.20 -10.27
CA THR A 584 -1.60 -16.29 -9.16
C THR A 584 -2.69 -17.32 -9.44
N TYR A 585 -3.13 -18.04 -8.42
CA TYR A 585 -4.34 -18.86 -8.49
C TYR A 585 -5.38 -18.38 -7.46
N VAL A 586 -6.63 -18.50 -7.83
CA VAL A 586 -7.77 -18.22 -6.94
C VAL A 586 -8.70 -19.40 -7.00
N SER A 587 -9.07 -19.93 -5.83
CA SER A 587 -10.12 -20.94 -5.69
C SER A 587 -11.34 -20.27 -5.07
N ALA A 588 -12.51 -20.46 -5.66
CA ALA A 588 -13.74 -19.87 -5.16
C ALA A 588 -14.95 -20.79 -5.39
N ASN A 589 -15.76 -20.96 -4.35
CA ASN A 589 -17.08 -21.57 -4.46
C ASN A 589 -18.08 -20.50 -4.87
N LYS A 590 -18.79 -20.69 -5.99
CA LYS A 590 -19.82 -19.76 -6.46
C LYS A 590 -21.17 -20.45 -6.61
N ILE A 591 -22.20 -19.77 -6.12
CA ILE A 591 -23.60 -20.06 -6.48
C ILE A 591 -23.90 -19.21 -7.72
N GLN A 592 -24.18 -19.83 -8.86
CA GLN A 592 -24.74 -19.10 -10.00
C GLN A 592 -26.24 -18.98 -9.85
N ASP A 593 -26.77 -17.76 -9.97
CA ASP A 593 -28.19 -17.39 -9.86
C ASP A 593 -29.07 -17.87 -11.04
N TYR A 594 -28.63 -18.84 -11.84
CA TYR A 594 -29.45 -19.41 -12.90
C TYR A 594 -29.81 -20.87 -12.59
N GLN A 595 -31.10 -21.08 -12.50
CA GLN A 595 -31.78 -22.37 -12.42
C GLN A 595 -30.97 -23.52 -13.06
N ILE A 596 -30.60 -24.50 -12.23
CA ILE A 596 -30.03 -25.79 -12.61
C ILE A 596 -28.52 -25.89 -12.31
N LEU A 597 -28.23 -26.43 -11.14
CA LEU A 597 -26.99 -27.02 -10.62
C LEU A 597 -26.03 -26.06 -9.85
N PRO A 598 -25.71 -26.38 -8.59
CA PRO A 598 -24.63 -25.80 -7.85
C PRO A 598 -23.27 -26.28 -8.42
N HIS A 599 -22.35 -25.33 -8.61
CA HIS A 599 -21.03 -25.60 -9.17
C HIS A 599 -19.94 -25.26 -8.17
N ILE A 600 -18.86 -26.06 -8.10
CA ILE A 600 -17.57 -25.58 -7.60
C ILE A 600 -16.85 -24.97 -8.81
N ILE A 601 -16.54 -23.68 -8.74
CA ILE A 601 -15.61 -23.06 -9.66
C ILE A 601 -14.24 -23.08 -8.97
N LEU A 602 -13.41 -24.07 -9.27
CA LEU A 602 -11.98 -23.96 -9.02
C LEU A 602 -11.43 -23.09 -10.15
N THR A 603 -11.43 -21.79 -9.92
CA THR A 603 -10.86 -20.86 -10.89
C THR A 603 -9.37 -20.73 -10.58
N LEU A 604 -8.55 -21.50 -11.29
CA LEU A 604 -7.12 -21.29 -11.34
C LEU A 604 -6.87 -20.15 -12.32
N PHE A 605 -6.71 -18.94 -11.81
CA PHE A 605 -6.23 -17.83 -12.60
C PHE A 605 -4.71 -17.94 -12.68
N PHE A 606 -4.18 -18.33 -13.80
CA PHE A 606 -2.80 -18.01 -14.14
C PHE A 606 -2.82 -16.65 -14.83
N ALA A 607 -2.94 -15.60 -14.05
CA ALA A 607 -2.75 -14.26 -14.54
C ALA A 607 -1.34 -13.83 -14.13
N SER A 608 -0.46 -13.61 -15.09
CA SER A 608 0.76 -12.87 -14.84
C SER A 608 0.39 -11.41 -14.60
N THR A 609 -0.11 -11.10 -13.40
CA THR A 609 -0.29 -9.72 -12.95
C THR A 609 0.84 -9.42 -12.00
N PHE A 610 1.83 -8.66 -12.46
CA PHE A 610 2.89 -8.16 -11.60
C PHE A 610 2.31 -7.04 -10.73
N PHE A 611 2.04 -7.34 -9.47
CA PHE A 611 1.75 -6.34 -8.45
C PHE A 611 3.05 -5.96 -7.76
N THR A 612 3.51 -4.73 -7.98
CA THR A 612 4.39 -4.07 -7.02
C THR A 612 3.54 -3.69 -5.82
N GLY A 613 3.97 -4.16 -4.64
CA GLY A 613 3.21 -4.09 -3.42
C GLY A 613 2.75 -2.69 -3.02
N HIS A 614 1.47 -2.63 -2.70
CA HIS A 614 0.92 -1.99 -1.52
C HIS A 614 -0.44 -2.62 -1.30
N SER A 615 -0.61 -3.19 -0.12
CA SER A 615 -1.82 -3.82 0.35
C SER A 615 -2.95 -2.80 0.43
N SER A 616 -3.88 -2.88 -0.48
CA SER A 616 -5.26 -2.49 -0.20
C SER A 616 -6.16 -3.43 -1.00
N ASN A 617 -6.99 -4.14 -0.27
CA ASN A 617 -8.03 -5.05 -0.71
C ASN A 617 -8.54 -4.73 -2.13
N PRO A 618 -8.39 -5.59 -3.14
CA PRO A 618 -9.07 -5.39 -4.39
C PRO A 618 -10.54 -5.73 -4.19
N ALA A 619 -11.35 -4.71 -3.93
CA ALA A 619 -12.77 -4.81 -4.18
C ALA A 619 -12.93 -4.97 -5.70
N TRP A 620 -13.21 -6.17 -6.16
CA TRP A 620 -13.57 -6.47 -7.53
C TRP A 620 -14.79 -5.65 -7.92
N SER A 621 -14.67 -4.82 -8.93
CA SER A 621 -15.81 -4.12 -9.49
C SER A 621 -16.75 -5.14 -10.14
N PRO A 622 -18.10 -4.96 -10.06
CA PRO A 622 -19.06 -5.83 -10.73
C PRO A 622 -18.89 -5.90 -12.25
N PHE A 623 -18.08 -5.04 -12.85
CA PHE A 623 -17.80 -5.01 -14.28
C PHE A 623 -16.90 -6.15 -14.79
N ASP A 624 -16.05 -6.73 -13.92
CA ASP A 624 -15.18 -7.84 -14.32
C ASP A 624 -15.92 -9.18 -14.44
N LEU A 625 -17.12 -9.26 -13.88
CA LEU A 625 -17.99 -10.45 -13.92
C LEU A 625 -18.99 -10.46 -15.09
N TRP A 626 -19.17 -9.35 -15.78
CA TRP A 626 -20.18 -9.24 -16.86
C TRP A 626 -19.80 -9.98 -18.16
N TRP A 627 -18.54 -10.38 -18.28
CA TRP A 627 -18.00 -11.07 -19.46
C TRP A 627 -18.28 -12.56 -19.54
N LEU A 628 -18.70 -13.17 -18.45
CA LEU A 628 -19.03 -14.60 -18.42
C LEU A 628 -20.52 -14.89 -18.70
N GLN A 629 -21.34 -13.85 -18.90
CA GLN A 629 -22.78 -13.99 -19.08
C GLN A 629 -23.29 -13.78 -20.51
N ARG A 630 -22.42 -13.68 -21.53
CA ARG A 630 -22.88 -13.70 -22.94
C ARG A 630 -22.03 -14.60 -23.82
#